data_e0ea9c2b60d3942c56e7c10273992e40
#
_entry.id   e0ea9c2b60d3942c56e7c10273992e40
#
_cell.length_a   1.000
_cell.length_b   1.000
_cell.length_c   1.000
_cell.angle_alpha   90.00
_cell.angle_beta   90.00
_cell.angle_gamma   90.00
#
_symmetry.space_group_name_H-M   'P 1'
#
loop_
_entity.id
_entity.type
_entity.pdbx_description
1 polymer ?
#
loop_
_entity_poly.entity_id
_entity_poly.type
_entity_poly.pdbx_seq_one_letter_code
_entity_poly.pdbx_strand_id
1 'polypeptide(L)'
;MVDEQGSSLDVMYVLTVDQRGSTGRPDRVPEVLARLDEMLAGRGVVVPFARTVGDEVQGVLDDPEAVVEVVLDLLRDGGWSLGLGVGPVDEPLPAVSREASGTAFVRAREAVEQAKSRAATAPVAVRGEPAARAAEVAARRGRLAAGVGRGAARGGGGRGGRARGGGAGKDVARALGVSEQAVSQRLRTALWPEEAAARPVVARLLGELHEGPPADRQEEKA
;
A
#
# COMPACT_ATOMS: atom_id res chain seq x y z
N MET A 1 -2.46 -18.22 15.47
CA MET A 1 -2.39 -18.39 16.96
C MET A 1 -3.80 -18.17 17.45
N VAL A 2 -4.40 -19.10 18.11
CA VAL A 2 -5.72 -18.91 18.77
C VAL A 2 -5.44 -18.47 20.20
N ASP A 3 -6.22 -17.49 20.68
CA ASP A 3 -6.22 -17.15 22.10
C ASP A 3 -6.82 -18.31 22.94
N GLU A 4 -6.72 -18.25 24.27
CA GLU A 4 -7.31 -19.27 25.17
C GLU A 4 -8.83 -19.41 25.05
N GLN A 5 -9.52 -18.56 24.25
CA GLN A 5 -10.96 -18.60 24.00
C GLN A 5 -11.29 -19.11 22.58
N GLY A 6 -10.29 -19.51 21.79
CA GLY A 6 -10.49 -20.07 20.44
C GLY A 6 -10.85 -19.05 19.36
N SER A 7 -10.69 -17.76 19.64
CA SER A 7 -10.84 -16.70 18.64
C SER A 7 -9.59 -16.63 17.77
N SER A 8 -9.76 -16.75 16.46
CA SER A 8 -8.69 -16.45 15.51
C SER A 8 -8.43 -14.95 15.59
N LEU A 9 -7.22 -14.56 16.02
CA LEU A 9 -6.81 -13.16 15.94
C LEU A 9 -6.72 -12.79 14.46
N ASP A 10 -7.70 -12.04 13.97
CA ASP A 10 -7.71 -11.60 12.59
C ASP A 10 -6.52 -10.67 12.34
N VAL A 11 -5.64 -11.11 11.46
CA VAL A 11 -4.46 -10.33 11.05
C VAL A 11 -4.92 -9.31 10.01
N MET A 12 -4.64 -8.04 10.25
CA MET A 12 -5.08 -6.92 9.43
C MET A 12 -3.90 -6.16 8.84
N TYR A 13 -4.19 -5.37 7.82
CA TYR A 13 -3.26 -4.43 7.20
C TYR A 13 -3.58 -3.01 7.67
N VAL A 14 -2.74 -2.45 8.53
CA VAL A 14 -2.85 -1.04 8.93
C VAL A 14 -1.90 -0.22 8.07
N LEU A 15 -2.44 0.74 7.34
CA LEU A 15 -1.66 1.65 6.50
C LEU A 15 -1.70 3.05 7.11
N THR A 16 -0.52 3.57 7.45
CA THR A 16 -0.30 4.95 7.88
C THR A 16 0.37 5.73 6.75
N VAL A 17 -0.20 6.87 6.42
CA VAL A 17 0.21 7.75 5.30
C VAL A 17 0.46 9.15 5.84
N ASP A 18 1.65 9.68 5.60
CA ASP A 18 2.09 10.98 6.11
C ASP A 18 2.53 11.88 4.95
N GLN A 19 2.10 13.14 4.95
CA GLN A 19 2.43 14.10 3.90
C GLN A 19 3.86 14.60 4.06
N ARG A 20 4.69 14.38 3.06
CA ARG A 20 6.11 14.80 3.10
C ARG A 20 6.26 16.30 2.90
N GLY A 21 6.94 16.92 3.86
CA GLY A 21 7.27 18.34 3.77
C GLY A 21 6.02 19.22 3.80
N SER A 22 5.08 18.93 4.66
CA SER A 22 3.81 19.64 4.83
C SER A 22 4.00 21.08 5.33
N THR A 23 5.10 21.36 6.06
CA THR A 23 5.39 22.71 6.56
C THR A 23 5.48 23.71 5.40
N GLY A 24 4.54 24.66 5.37
CA GLY A 24 4.48 25.71 4.35
C GLY A 24 3.94 25.24 2.99
N ARG A 25 3.37 24.04 2.90
CA ARG A 25 2.71 23.50 1.71
C ARG A 25 1.21 23.34 1.93
N PRO A 26 0.41 23.31 0.83
CA PRO A 26 -1.01 23.01 0.94
C PRO A 26 -1.27 21.66 1.63
N ASP A 27 -2.32 21.62 2.45
CA ASP A 27 -2.84 20.38 3.03
C ASP A 27 -3.49 19.52 1.94
N ARG A 28 -2.94 18.34 1.67
CA ARG A 28 -3.42 17.40 0.66
C ARG A 28 -4.25 16.26 1.25
N VAL A 29 -4.41 16.22 2.57
CA VAL A 29 -5.16 15.16 3.25
C VAL A 29 -6.60 15.06 2.77
N PRO A 30 -7.39 16.14 2.62
CA PRO A 30 -8.77 16.03 2.13
C PRO A 30 -8.85 15.42 0.73
N GLU A 31 -7.93 15.76 -0.17
CA GLU A 31 -7.87 15.22 -1.53
C GLU A 31 -7.52 13.73 -1.53
N VAL A 32 -6.56 13.30 -0.71
CA VAL A 32 -6.18 11.90 -0.64
C VAL A 32 -7.27 11.05 -0.03
N LEU A 33 -7.95 11.52 1.02
CA LEU A 33 -9.09 10.80 1.63
C LEU A 33 -10.21 10.56 0.61
N ALA A 34 -10.67 11.60 -0.09
CA ALA A 34 -11.72 11.47 -1.10
C ALA A 34 -11.33 10.48 -2.21
N ARG A 35 -10.05 10.47 -2.62
CA ARG A 35 -9.53 9.55 -3.63
C ARG A 35 -9.46 8.12 -3.13
N LEU A 36 -9.04 7.89 -1.88
CA LEU A 36 -9.00 6.56 -1.28
C LEU A 36 -10.41 6.00 -1.10
N ASP A 37 -11.38 6.80 -0.66
CA ASP A 37 -12.78 6.40 -0.54
C ASP A 37 -13.36 5.96 -1.90
N GLU A 38 -13.13 6.74 -2.95
CA GLU A 38 -13.56 6.38 -4.32
C GLU A 38 -12.91 5.09 -4.82
N MET A 39 -11.59 4.93 -4.57
CA MET A 39 -10.81 3.80 -5.06
C MET A 39 -11.18 2.50 -4.35
N LEU A 40 -11.48 2.57 -3.06
CA LEU A 40 -11.74 1.43 -2.21
C LEU A 40 -13.22 1.10 -2.02
N ALA A 41 -14.12 1.81 -2.70
CA ALA A 41 -15.55 1.57 -2.59
C ALA A 41 -15.91 0.10 -2.84
N GLY A 42 -16.46 -0.58 -1.81
CA GLY A 42 -16.83 -1.99 -1.85
C GLY A 42 -15.67 -2.99 -1.81
N ARG A 43 -14.48 -2.59 -1.34
CA ARG A 43 -13.29 -3.45 -1.31
C ARG A 43 -12.58 -3.39 0.04
N GLY A 44 -12.54 -4.51 0.76
CA GLY A 44 -11.60 -4.82 1.85
C GLY A 44 -11.27 -3.72 2.86
N VAL A 45 -12.18 -2.76 3.07
CA VAL A 45 -12.02 -1.69 4.04
C VAL A 45 -12.70 -2.10 5.33
N VAL A 46 -11.89 -2.37 6.35
CA VAL A 46 -12.36 -2.72 7.69
C VAL A 46 -12.60 -1.47 8.53
N VAL A 47 -11.64 -0.54 8.52
CA VAL A 47 -11.81 0.79 9.10
C VAL A 47 -11.44 1.83 8.03
N PRO A 48 -12.35 2.76 7.68
CA PRO A 48 -12.11 3.77 6.67
C PRO A 48 -10.87 4.62 6.97
N PHE A 49 -10.22 5.09 5.91
CA PHE A 49 -9.12 6.04 6.06
C PHE A 49 -9.63 7.35 6.67
N ALA A 50 -8.97 7.78 7.72
CA ALA A 50 -9.29 9.02 8.41
C ALA A 50 -8.00 9.75 8.81
N ARG A 51 -8.08 11.07 8.96
CA ARG A 51 -7.00 11.88 9.51
C ARG A 51 -6.82 11.52 11.00
N THR A 52 -5.60 11.25 11.41
CA THR A 52 -5.24 11.00 12.82
C THR A 52 -4.74 12.26 13.48
N VAL A 53 -3.50 12.68 13.20
CA VAL A 53 -2.88 13.88 13.76
C VAL A 53 -2.19 14.66 12.64
N GLY A 54 -2.39 15.97 12.61
CA GLY A 54 -1.73 16.84 11.63
C GLY A 54 -2.05 16.48 10.19
N ASP A 55 -1.06 16.00 9.46
CA ASP A 55 -1.11 15.59 8.05
C ASP A 55 -1.04 14.07 7.84
N GLU A 56 -1.24 13.31 8.91
CA GLU A 56 -1.26 11.86 8.89
C GLU A 56 -2.68 11.31 8.66
N VAL A 57 -2.77 10.27 7.84
CA VAL A 57 -3.98 9.51 7.53
C VAL A 57 -3.73 8.04 7.84
N GLN A 58 -4.72 7.35 8.39
CA GLN A 58 -4.62 5.94 8.73
C GLN A 58 -5.93 5.21 8.40
N GLY A 59 -5.82 3.96 7.92
CA GLY A 59 -6.93 3.06 7.65
C GLY A 59 -6.55 1.60 7.87
N VAL A 60 -7.55 0.73 7.94
CA VAL A 60 -7.39 -0.72 8.13
C VAL A 60 -8.05 -1.45 6.97
N LEU A 61 -7.31 -2.39 6.39
CA LEU A 61 -7.72 -3.21 5.26
C LEU A 61 -7.55 -4.71 5.62
N ASP A 62 -8.35 -5.57 4.99
CA ASP A 62 -8.20 -7.04 5.03
C ASP A 62 -7.82 -7.63 3.66
N ASP A 63 -7.91 -6.83 2.59
CA ASP A 63 -7.58 -7.25 1.22
C ASP A 63 -6.15 -6.83 0.82
N PRO A 64 -5.22 -7.78 0.62
CA PRO A 64 -3.85 -7.47 0.20
C PRO A 64 -3.76 -6.84 -1.19
N GLU A 65 -4.71 -7.09 -2.09
CA GLU A 65 -4.75 -6.45 -3.41
C GLU A 65 -5.11 -4.97 -3.28
N ALA A 66 -6.08 -4.65 -2.42
CA ALA A 66 -6.43 -3.27 -2.09
C ALA A 66 -5.24 -2.51 -1.49
N VAL A 67 -4.48 -3.15 -0.58
CA VAL A 67 -3.24 -2.58 -0.03
C VAL A 67 -2.25 -2.22 -1.12
N VAL A 68 -1.99 -3.15 -2.06
CA VAL A 68 -1.06 -2.91 -3.18
C VAL A 68 -1.54 -1.75 -4.06
N GLU A 69 -2.84 -1.66 -4.36
CA GLU A 69 -3.39 -0.56 -5.15
C GLU A 69 -3.21 0.80 -4.47
N VAL A 70 -3.55 0.90 -3.18
CA VAL A 70 -3.37 2.14 -2.39
C VAL A 70 -1.91 2.57 -2.40
N VAL A 71 -1.00 1.66 -2.10
CA VAL A 71 0.44 1.96 -2.07
C VAL A 71 0.94 2.45 -3.42
N LEU A 72 0.56 1.79 -4.51
CA LEU A 72 0.99 2.21 -5.86
C LEU A 72 0.38 3.53 -6.30
N ASP A 73 -0.88 3.81 -5.94
CA ASP A 73 -1.52 5.09 -6.24
C ASP A 73 -0.82 6.25 -5.54
N LEU A 74 -0.57 6.10 -4.23
CA LEU A 74 0.12 7.11 -3.43
C LEU A 74 1.59 7.32 -3.85
N LEU A 75 2.28 6.26 -4.27
CA LEU A 75 3.64 6.37 -4.83
C LEU A 75 3.66 7.14 -6.15
N ARG A 76 2.65 6.97 -7.01
CA ARG A 76 2.52 7.72 -8.27
C ARG A 76 2.16 9.19 -8.05
N ASP A 77 1.29 9.43 -7.10
CA ASP A 77 0.90 10.76 -6.69
C ASP A 77 2.09 11.54 -6.09
N GLY A 78 2.95 10.83 -5.36
CA GLY A 78 4.14 11.38 -4.74
C GLY A 78 3.85 12.30 -3.56
N GLY A 79 4.89 12.62 -2.79
CA GLY A 79 4.76 13.51 -1.63
C GLY A 79 4.21 12.84 -0.37
N TRP A 80 4.17 11.52 -0.33
CA TRP A 80 3.72 10.73 0.83
C TRP A 80 4.82 9.82 1.36
N SER A 81 4.85 9.59 2.68
CA SER A 81 5.57 8.51 3.34
C SER A 81 4.55 7.47 3.81
N LEU A 82 4.80 6.20 3.54
CA LEU A 82 3.85 5.11 3.75
C LEU A 82 4.42 4.08 4.73
N GLY A 83 3.67 3.77 5.78
CA GLY A 83 3.99 2.69 6.71
C GLY A 83 2.91 1.62 6.68
N LEU A 84 3.27 0.39 6.33
CA LEU A 84 2.38 -0.76 6.38
C LEU A 84 2.74 -1.65 7.57
N GLY A 85 1.81 -1.82 8.49
CA GLY A 85 1.87 -2.78 9.58
C GLY A 85 0.94 -3.95 9.31
N VAL A 86 1.46 -5.17 9.44
CA VAL A 86 0.69 -6.42 9.30
C VAL A 86 0.70 -7.15 10.63
N GLY A 87 -0.46 -7.52 11.14
CA GLY A 87 -0.58 -8.22 12.41
C GLY A 87 -1.98 -8.16 13.00
N PRO A 88 -2.15 -8.69 14.22
CA PRO A 88 -3.40 -8.62 14.93
C PRO A 88 -3.76 -7.19 15.33
N VAL A 89 -5.06 -6.94 15.42
CA VAL A 89 -5.68 -5.73 15.93
C VAL A 89 -6.51 -6.08 17.16
N ASP A 90 -6.71 -5.10 18.04
CA ASP A 90 -7.55 -5.30 19.21
C ASP A 90 -9.02 -5.14 18.83
N GLU A 91 -9.86 -6.10 19.25
CA GLU A 91 -11.29 -6.08 19.01
C GLU A 91 -12.08 -5.64 20.29
N PRO A 92 -13.28 -5.04 20.12
CA PRO A 92 -13.90 -4.67 18.85
C PRO A 92 -13.24 -3.47 18.20
N LEU A 93 -13.07 -3.51 16.87
CA LEU A 93 -12.53 -2.38 16.13
C LEU A 93 -13.46 -1.15 16.20
N PRO A 94 -12.95 0.03 16.54
CA PRO A 94 -13.74 1.26 16.55
C PRO A 94 -14.03 1.72 15.11
N ALA A 95 -15.01 2.60 14.96
CA ALA A 95 -15.36 3.18 13.66
C ALA A 95 -14.28 4.10 13.08
N VAL A 96 -13.33 4.56 13.91
CA VAL A 96 -12.29 5.51 13.52
C VAL A 96 -10.92 4.95 13.89
N SER A 97 -10.02 4.87 12.91
CA SER A 97 -8.69 4.25 13.06
C SER A 97 -7.82 4.83 14.17
N ARG A 98 -7.96 6.12 14.50
CA ARG A 98 -7.19 6.77 15.58
C ARG A 98 -7.51 6.24 16.98
N GLU A 99 -8.67 5.59 17.14
CA GLU A 99 -9.13 5.01 18.41
C GLU A 99 -8.80 3.51 18.49
N ALA A 100 -8.34 2.94 17.38
CA ALA A 100 -7.99 1.54 17.29
C ALA A 100 -6.57 1.28 17.81
N SER A 101 -6.34 0.05 18.26
CA SER A 101 -5.06 -0.40 18.80
C SER A 101 -4.74 -1.82 18.32
N GLY A 102 -3.56 -2.31 18.72
CA GLY A 102 -3.07 -3.63 18.37
C GLY A 102 -1.70 -3.60 17.71
N THR A 103 -1.12 -4.77 17.54
CA THR A 103 0.25 -4.93 17.02
C THR A 103 0.41 -4.34 15.61
N ALA A 104 -0.60 -4.46 14.75
CA ALA A 104 -0.57 -3.91 13.41
C ALA A 104 -0.40 -2.38 13.41
N PHE A 105 -1.04 -1.67 14.36
CA PHE A 105 -0.95 -0.22 14.51
C PHE A 105 0.44 0.22 14.95
N VAL A 106 1.04 -0.49 15.92
CA VAL A 106 2.41 -0.22 16.36
C VAL A 106 3.38 -0.41 15.20
N ARG A 107 3.26 -1.51 14.45
CA ARG A 107 4.07 -1.81 13.27
C ARG A 107 3.92 -0.77 12.17
N ALA A 108 2.70 -0.29 11.91
CA ALA A 108 2.44 0.74 10.91
C ALA A 108 3.13 2.06 11.26
N ARG A 109 3.09 2.45 12.54
CA ARG A 109 3.77 3.65 13.05
C ARG A 109 5.28 3.54 12.92
N GLU A 110 5.88 2.43 13.35
CA GLU A 110 7.32 2.18 13.17
C GLU A 110 7.72 2.19 11.69
N ALA A 111 6.87 1.63 10.82
CA ALA A 111 7.11 1.59 9.39
C ALA A 111 7.09 2.99 8.78
N VAL A 112 6.09 3.83 9.11
CA VAL A 112 6.03 5.19 8.54
C VAL A 112 7.20 6.05 9.01
N GLU A 113 7.63 5.93 10.26
CA GLU A 113 8.84 6.62 10.75
C GLU A 113 10.11 6.16 10.00
N GLN A 114 10.22 4.87 9.71
CA GLN A 114 11.30 4.38 8.86
C GLN A 114 11.23 4.97 7.44
N ALA A 115 10.03 5.06 6.84
CA ALA A 115 9.82 5.63 5.51
C ALA A 115 10.12 7.13 5.42
N LYS A 116 9.95 7.87 6.51
CA LYS A 116 10.30 9.30 6.66
C LYS A 116 11.79 9.54 6.75
N SER A 117 12.55 8.54 7.16
CA SER A 117 13.98 8.72 7.42
C SER A 117 14.74 9.12 6.15
N ARG A 118 15.79 9.96 6.28
CA ARG A 118 16.65 10.36 5.16
C ARG A 118 17.43 9.18 4.56
N ALA A 119 17.63 8.12 5.31
CA ALA A 119 18.29 6.89 4.87
C ALA A 119 17.33 5.95 4.11
N ALA A 120 16.03 6.24 4.06
CA ALA A 120 15.07 5.40 3.38
C ALA A 120 15.30 5.42 1.87
N THR A 121 15.48 4.24 1.28
CA THR A 121 15.66 4.05 -0.18
C THR A 121 14.35 4.22 -0.95
N ALA A 122 13.20 4.16 -0.27
CA ALA A 122 11.87 4.38 -0.83
C ALA A 122 10.94 4.96 0.25
N PRO A 123 9.93 5.76 -0.15
CA PRO A 123 9.02 6.41 0.79
C PRO A 123 7.93 5.46 1.31
N VAL A 124 8.22 4.18 1.44
CA VAL A 124 7.30 3.19 2.00
C VAL A 124 8.09 2.13 2.77
N ALA A 125 7.63 1.72 3.94
CA ALA A 125 8.18 0.63 4.72
C ALA A 125 7.09 -0.38 5.13
N VAL A 126 7.48 -1.61 5.39
CA VAL A 126 6.58 -2.71 5.79
C VAL A 126 7.12 -3.35 7.04
N ARG A 127 6.24 -3.62 8.01
CA ARG A 127 6.52 -4.37 9.23
C ARG A 127 5.48 -5.47 9.40
N GLY A 128 5.93 -6.67 9.72
CA GLY A 128 5.08 -7.85 9.91
C GLY A 128 5.92 -9.03 10.35
N GLU A 129 5.30 -10.15 10.64
CA GLU A 129 5.99 -11.39 10.96
C GLU A 129 5.60 -12.51 9.98
N PRO A 130 6.56 -13.37 9.64
CA PRO A 130 7.97 -13.29 10.06
C PRO A 130 8.71 -12.10 9.42
N ALA A 131 9.61 -11.46 10.16
CA ALA A 131 10.33 -10.26 9.74
C ALA A 131 11.07 -10.44 8.40
N ALA A 132 11.56 -11.64 8.11
CA ALA A 132 12.21 -11.96 6.84
C ALA A 132 11.24 -11.83 5.66
N ARG A 133 9.98 -12.22 5.81
CA ARG A 133 8.94 -12.10 4.80
C ARG A 133 8.55 -10.63 4.59
N ALA A 134 8.41 -9.86 5.66
CA ALA A 134 8.18 -8.42 5.58
C ALA A 134 9.33 -7.71 4.85
N ALA A 135 10.57 -8.11 5.08
CA ALA A 135 11.75 -7.62 4.37
C ALA A 135 11.71 -7.99 2.87
N GLU A 136 11.24 -9.19 2.51
CA GLU A 136 11.07 -9.59 1.10
C GLU A 136 10.02 -8.74 0.38
N VAL A 137 8.85 -8.52 1.01
CA VAL A 137 7.83 -7.59 0.50
C VAL A 137 8.43 -6.21 0.30
N ALA A 138 9.17 -5.71 1.28
CA ALA A 138 9.84 -4.42 1.22
C ALA A 138 10.88 -4.35 0.10
N ALA A 139 11.67 -5.39 -0.14
CA ALA A 139 12.67 -5.44 -1.21
C ALA A 139 12.03 -5.46 -2.62
N ARG A 140 10.98 -6.25 -2.81
CA ARG A 140 10.25 -6.30 -4.10
C ARG A 140 9.54 -4.99 -4.41
N ARG A 141 8.99 -4.34 -3.40
CA ARG A 141 8.43 -2.99 -3.47
C ARG A 141 9.44 -1.94 -3.96
N GLY A 142 10.68 -1.98 -3.52
CA GLY A 142 11.72 -1.04 -3.96
C GLY A 142 11.87 -1.02 -5.48
N ARG A 143 11.73 -2.16 -6.14
CA ARG A 143 11.73 -2.29 -7.60
C ARG A 143 10.48 -1.67 -8.25
N LEU A 144 9.31 -1.85 -7.65
CA LEU A 144 8.06 -1.22 -8.10
C LEU A 144 8.12 0.30 -7.96
N ALA A 145 8.54 0.81 -6.80
CA ALA A 145 8.67 2.25 -6.55
C ALA A 145 9.70 2.92 -7.48
N ALA A 146 10.81 2.24 -7.80
CA ALA A 146 11.80 2.74 -8.74
C ALA A 146 11.28 2.80 -10.17
N GLY A 147 10.36 1.92 -10.56
CA GLY A 147 9.64 1.97 -11.85
C GLY A 147 8.70 3.17 -11.91
N VAL A 148 7.87 3.33 -10.88
CA VAL A 148 6.93 4.45 -10.73
C VAL A 148 7.64 5.79 -10.74
N GLY A 149 8.73 5.95 -9.96
CA GLY A 149 9.50 7.19 -9.90
C GLY A 149 10.13 7.60 -11.23
N ARG A 150 10.62 6.64 -12.02
CA ARG A 150 11.16 6.92 -13.38
C ARG A 150 10.07 7.30 -14.38
N GLY A 151 8.88 6.72 -14.25
CA GLY A 151 7.72 7.06 -15.07
C GLY A 151 7.19 8.47 -14.79
N ALA A 152 7.10 8.85 -13.51
CA ALA A 152 6.64 10.18 -13.08
C ALA A 152 7.63 11.29 -13.46
N ALA A 153 8.94 11.04 -13.37
CA ALA A 153 9.98 12.03 -13.72
C ALA A 153 10.08 12.34 -15.23
N ARG A 154 9.62 11.44 -16.09
CA ARG A 154 9.70 11.58 -17.55
C ARG A 154 8.39 11.97 -18.25
N GLY A 155 7.27 11.85 -17.55
CA GLY A 155 5.97 12.29 -18.06
C GLY A 155 5.40 13.33 -17.10
N GLY A 156 5.57 14.62 -17.42
CA GLY A 156 5.14 15.73 -16.56
C GLY A 156 3.78 15.46 -15.90
N GLY A 157 3.73 15.68 -14.59
CA GLY A 157 2.61 15.34 -13.71
C GLY A 157 1.25 15.79 -14.23
N GLY A 158 0.56 14.92 -14.90
CA GLY A 158 -0.76 15.13 -15.46
C GLY A 158 -1.54 13.85 -15.40
N ARG A 159 -2.67 13.92 -14.76
CA ARG A 159 -3.92 13.13 -14.79
C ARG A 159 -4.06 11.89 -15.72
N GLY A 160 -2.96 11.41 -16.34
CA GLY A 160 -2.95 10.30 -17.30
C GLY A 160 -2.80 8.90 -16.69
N GLY A 161 -2.71 8.75 -15.38
CA GLY A 161 -2.50 7.47 -14.69
C GLY A 161 -3.76 6.64 -14.43
N ARG A 162 -4.94 7.07 -14.86
CA ARG A 162 -6.20 6.38 -14.58
C ARG A 162 -6.67 5.43 -15.68
N ALA A 163 -5.76 4.73 -16.34
CA ALA A 163 -6.15 3.55 -17.10
C ALA A 163 -6.31 2.37 -16.13
N ARG A 164 -7.38 2.40 -15.33
CA ARG A 164 -7.84 1.22 -14.59
C ARG A 164 -8.30 0.19 -15.62
N GLY A 165 -7.70 -0.99 -15.56
CA GLY A 165 -8.21 -2.23 -16.15
C GLY A 165 -8.39 -2.18 -17.64
N GLY A 166 -7.59 -2.92 -18.41
CA GLY A 166 -7.95 -3.54 -19.69
C GLY A 166 -8.52 -2.70 -20.84
N GLY A 167 -8.64 -1.39 -20.68
CA GLY A 167 -9.03 -0.49 -21.78
C GLY A 167 -7.97 -0.53 -22.87
N ALA A 168 -8.36 -0.94 -24.08
CA ALA A 168 -7.45 -1.04 -25.21
C ALA A 168 -6.65 0.26 -25.34
N GLY A 169 -5.36 0.16 -25.64
CA GLY A 169 -4.47 1.32 -25.84
C GLY A 169 -5.05 2.44 -26.72
N LYS A 170 -6.04 2.11 -27.53
CA LYS A 170 -6.89 3.01 -28.32
C LYS A 170 -7.67 4.02 -27.49
N ASP A 171 -8.29 3.60 -26.40
CA ASP A 171 -9.15 4.51 -25.59
C ASP A 171 -8.28 5.49 -24.82
N VAL A 172 -7.15 5.02 -24.30
CA VAL A 172 -6.14 5.87 -23.65
C VAL A 172 -5.52 6.85 -24.65
N ALA A 173 -5.19 6.38 -25.84
CA ALA A 173 -4.65 7.21 -26.91
C ALA A 173 -5.62 8.33 -27.31
N ARG A 174 -6.91 7.97 -27.47
CA ARG A 174 -7.99 8.92 -27.79
C ARG A 174 -8.17 9.95 -26.67
N ALA A 175 -8.23 9.51 -25.41
CA ALA A 175 -8.40 10.39 -24.24
C ALA A 175 -7.23 11.37 -24.05
N LEU A 176 -6.02 10.97 -24.44
CA LEU A 176 -4.81 11.78 -24.31
C LEU A 176 -4.42 12.56 -25.59
N GLY A 177 -5.14 12.36 -26.70
CA GLY A 177 -4.84 13.00 -27.98
C GLY A 177 -3.47 12.59 -28.57
N VAL A 178 -3.03 11.35 -28.31
CA VAL A 178 -1.74 10.82 -28.79
C VAL A 178 -1.93 9.50 -29.55
N SER A 179 -0.91 9.03 -30.27
CA SER A 179 -0.98 7.75 -30.97
C SER A 179 -0.88 6.55 -30.01
N GLU A 180 -1.43 5.39 -30.40
CA GLU A 180 -1.30 4.14 -29.64
C GLU A 180 0.17 3.73 -29.45
N GLN A 181 1.02 4.00 -30.46
CA GLN A 181 2.45 3.76 -30.35
C GLN A 181 3.10 4.62 -29.26
N ALA A 182 2.70 5.91 -29.16
CA ALA A 182 3.19 6.81 -28.11
C ALA A 182 2.74 6.33 -26.72
N VAL A 183 1.49 5.84 -26.58
CA VAL A 183 1.01 5.21 -25.34
C VAL A 183 1.85 4.00 -24.99
N SER A 184 2.03 3.06 -25.93
CA SER A 184 2.81 1.84 -25.73
C SER A 184 4.26 2.12 -25.36
N GLN A 185 4.88 3.13 -25.98
CA GLN A 185 6.25 3.53 -25.66
C GLN A 185 6.34 4.14 -24.27
N ARG A 186 5.39 5.00 -23.88
CA ARG A 186 5.32 5.60 -22.53
C ARG A 186 5.13 4.52 -21.46
N LEU A 187 4.23 3.56 -21.68
CA LEU A 187 3.99 2.45 -20.75
C LEU A 187 5.24 1.57 -20.58
N ARG A 188 5.96 1.24 -21.67
CA ARG A 188 7.23 0.50 -21.59
C ARG A 188 8.31 1.30 -20.85
N THR A 189 8.44 2.58 -21.12
CA THR A 189 9.41 3.45 -20.42
C THR A 189 9.08 3.60 -18.94
N ALA A 190 7.80 3.54 -18.58
CA ALA A 190 7.32 3.54 -17.20
C ALA A 190 7.43 2.17 -16.51
N LEU A 191 7.92 1.12 -17.16
CA LEU A 191 8.00 -0.25 -16.65
C LEU A 191 6.62 -0.79 -16.23
N TRP A 192 5.57 -0.39 -16.93
CA TRP A 192 4.19 -0.82 -16.62
C TRP A 192 3.99 -2.34 -16.69
N PRO A 193 4.51 -3.07 -17.69
CA PRO A 193 4.38 -4.53 -17.71
C PRO A 193 5.03 -5.21 -16.50
N GLU A 194 6.19 -4.73 -16.07
CA GLU A 194 6.90 -5.24 -14.91
C GLU A 194 6.15 -4.93 -13.62
N GLU A 195 5.58 -3.74 -13.51
CA GLU A 195 4.73 -3.38 -12.38
C GLU A 195 3.47 -4.28 -12.34
N ALA A 196 2.78 -4.43 -13.46
CA ALA A 196 1.57 -5.25 -13.55
C ALA A 196 1.85 -6.72 -13.18
N ALA A 197 2.99 -7.29 -13.62
CA ALA A 197 3.40 -8.64 -13.27
C ALA A 197 3.80 -8.79 -11.79
N ALA A 198 4.31 -7.74 -11.17
CA ALA A 198 4.75 -7.79 -9.77
C ALA A 198 3.61 -7.61 -8.75
N ARG A 199 2.50 -6.96 -9.12
CA ARG A 199 1.35 -6.72 -8.23
C ARG A 199 0.81 -8.01 -7.58
N PRO A 200 0.43 -9.06 -8.34
CA PRO A 200 -0.11 -10.28 -7.73
C PRO A 200 0.93 -11.00 -6.86
N VAL A 201 2.22 -10.88 -7.18
CA VAL A 201 3.28 -11.46 -6.34
C VAL A 201 3.37 -10.74 -5.00
N VAL A 202 3.30 -9.42 -4.99
CA VAL A 202 3.34 -8.63 -3.75
C VAL A 202 2.07 -8.87 -2.92
N ALA A 203 0.90 -8.91 -3.54
CA ALA A 203 -0.36 -9.21 -2.85
C ALA A 203 -0.32 -10.60 -2.21
N ARG A 204 0.17 -11.63 -2.92
CA ARG A 204 0.36 -12.96 -2.36
C ARG A 204 1.31 -12.97 -1.16
N LEU A 205 2.47 -12.29 -1.26
CA LEU A 205 3.41 -12.21 -0.15
C LEU A 205 2.83 -11.48 1.07
N LEU A 206 1.97 -10.49 0.85
CA LEU A 206 1.22 -9.84 1.92
C LEU A 206 0.21 -10.81 2.55
N GLY A 207 -0.52 -11.60 1.74
CA GLY A 207 -1.42 -12.65 2.23
C GLY A 207 -0.69 -13.68 3.09
N GLU A 208 0.51 -14.10 2.68
CA GLU A 208 1.34 -15.02 3.46
C GLU A 208 1.83 -14.43 4.81
N LEU A 209 1.94 -13.10 4.92
CA LEU A 209 2.17 -12.44 6.21
C LEU A 209 0.91 -12.44 7.08
N HIS A 210 -0.25 -12.36 6.44
CA HIS A 210 -1.55 -12.40 7.10
C HIS A 210 -1.85 -13.79 7.68
N GLU A 211 -1.55 -14.87 6.94
CA GLU A 211 -1.82 -16.24 7.37
C GLU A 211 -0.86 -16.76 8.46
N GLY A 212 0.25 -16.06 8.70
CA GLY A 212 1.33 -16.53 9.59
C GLY A 212 2.18 -17.66 8.98
N PRO A 213 3.20 -18.13 9.67
CA PRO A 213 3.96 -19.31 9.23
C PRO A 213 3.04 -20.55 9.30
N PRO A 214 3.12 -21.48 8.32
CA PRO A 214 2.42 -22.75 8.42
C PRO A 214 2.80 -23.40 9.76
N ALA A 215 1.81 -23.89 10.49
CA ALA A 215 2.05 -24.63 11.73
C ALA A 215 3.06 -25.74 11.43
N ASP A 216 4.22 -25.68 12.08
CA ASP A 216 5.25 -26.72 11.98
C ASP A 216 4.56 -28.05 12.26
N ARG A 217 4.53 -28.92 11.26
CA ARG A 217 4.23 -30.33 11.50
C ARG A 217 5.40 -30.81 12.33
N GLN A 218 5.22 -30.80 13.65
CA GLN A 218 6.10 -31.55 14.52
C GLN A 218 6.05 -32.98 14.00
N GLU A 219 7.14 -33.38 13.34
CA GLU A 219 7.38 -34.78 13.02
C GLU A 219 7.40 -35.53 14.38
N GLU A 220 6.30 -36.19 14.63
CA GLU A 220 6.16 -37.20 15.68
C GLU A 220 7.17 -38.32 15.37
N LYS A 221 8.40 -38.16 15.88
CA LYS A 221 9.35 -39.27 15.94
C LYS A 221 8.98 -40.08 17.16
N ALA A 222 8.19 -41.14 16.92
CA ALA A 222 8.11 -42.31 17.80
C ALA A 222 9.44 -43.07 17.77
#